data_737be6a38e53540543afc14287a25857
#
_entry.id   737be6a38e53540543afc14287a25857
#
_cell.length_a   1.000
_cell.length_b   1.000
_cell.length_c   1.000
_cell.angle_alpha   90.00
_cell.angle_beta   90.00
_cell.angle_gamma   90.00
#
_symmetry.space_group_name_H-M   'P 1'
#
loop_
_entity.id
_entity.type
_entity.pdbx_description
1 polymer ?
#
loop_
_entity_poly.entity_id
_entity_poly.type
_entity_poly.pdbx_seq_one_letter_code
_entity_poly.pdbx_strand_id
1 'polypeptide(L)'
;ISRIRIDCVLTDPFGKTASSIMNYLLSDVPFDEKECAKLIHGGIKVSNEEIFDSIRGFEILSEQRFKMSHAKQHMELLSSYMDEIETELFRLSRPYDEVIKRISRIAGFTERSALFVISEIGADMGVFESDKHLCSWAGLTPANNESANKKKSTRCSKAGQYLKPLLIQCALAAVKSRKNPYYAIKYNRLAKRRGRKKAIIAIARMMLTSIYHMILNNEEWKPDDYEAIIHPSKPEKVALTLDNVIQFLGEQGADPETLKLLQQQCAVHSG
;
A
#
# COMPACT_ATOMS: atom_id res chain seq x y z
N ILE A 1 30.34 7.77 20.86
CA ILE A 1 29.45 6.79 20.20
C ILE A 1 29.95 5.43 20.66
N SER A 2 29.07 4.61 21.27
CA SER A 2 29.40 3.23 21.65
C SER A 2 29.80 2.44 20.40
N ARG A 3 30.79 1.56 20.52
CA ARG A 3 31.21 0.68 19.41
C ARG A 3 30.33 -0.57 19.28
N ILE A 4 29.25 -0.66 20.03
CA ILE A 4 28.27 -1.74 19.96
C ILE A 4 27.58 -1.67 18.59
N ARG A 5 27.59 -2.80 17.87
CA ARG A 5 27.13 -2.92 16.47
C ARG A 5 25.81 -3.70 16.35
N ILE A 6 24.94 -3.61 17.33
CA ILE A 6 23.68 -4.35 17.32
C ILE A 6 22.77 -3.98 16.12
N ASP A 7 22.92 -2.75 15.63
CA ASP A 7 22.27 -2.21 14.44
C ASP A 7 22.72 -2.86 13.12
N CYS A 8 23.95 -3.43 13.12
CA CYS A 8 24.47 -4.17 11.96
C CYS A 8 23.96 -5.62 11.93
N VAL A 9 23.59 -6.16 13.09
CA VAL A 9 23.19 -7.56 13.27
C VAL A 9 21.67 -7.71 13.26
N LEU A 10 20.94 -6.82 13.93
CA LEU A 10 19.48 -6.83 13.96
C LEU A 10 18.90 -5.90 12.90
N THR A 11 17.98 -6.43 12.13
CA THR A 11 17.29 -5.68 11.04
C THR A 11 16.53 -4.45 11.56
N ASP A 12 16.00 -4.54 12.79
CA ASP A 12 15.30 -3.44 13.47
C ASP A 12 16.00 -3.12 14.79
N PRO A 13 16.81 -2.04 14.84
CA PRO A 13 17.53 -1.63 16.04
C PRO A 13 16.63 -1.07 17.16
N PHE A 14 15.36 -0.80 16.87
CA PHE A 14 14.33 -0.37 17.83
C PHE A 14 13.30 -1.46 18.12
N GLY A 15 13.42 -2.63 17.53
CA GLY A 15 12.57 -3.78 17.77
C GLY A 15 12.71 -4.33 19.19
N LYS A 16 11.77 -5.18 19.60
CA LYS A 16 11.69 -5.72 20.96
C LYS A 16 13.02 -6.29 21.48
N THR A 17 13.68 -7.13 20.68
CA THR A 17 14.96 -7.73 21.06
C THR A 17 16.06 -6.68 21.25
N ALA A 18 16.24 -5.77 20.29
CA ALA A 18 17.25 -4.73 20.39
C ALA A 18 16.99 -3.80 21.58
N SER A 19 15.74 -3.39 21.79
CA SER A 19 15.35 -2.55 22.93
C SER A 19 15.58 -3.25 24.28
N SER A 20 15.25 -4.56 24.38
CA SER A 20 15.48 -5.34 25.61
C SER A 20 16.97 -5.48 25.91
N ILE A 21 17.79 -5.81 24.90
CA ILE A 21 19.25 -5.90 25.05
C ILE A 21 19.85 -4.54 25.42
N MET A 22 19.41 -3.46 24.76
CA MET A 22 19.89 -2.11 25.05
C MET A 22 19.56 -1.70 26.48
N ASN A 23 18.34 -2.00 26.97
CA ASN A 23 17.94 -1.76 28.35
C ASN A 23 18.84 -2.50 29.35
N TYR A 24 19.13 -3.77 29.05
CA TYR A 24 20.04 -4.57 29.86
C TYR A 24 21.45 -3.96 29.90
N LEU A 25 22.00 -3.55 28.77
CA LEU A 25 23.33 -2.92 28.69
C LEU A 25 23.38 -1.53 29.38
N LEU A 26 22.26 -0.83 29.45
CA LEU A 26 22.14 0.45 30.16
C LEU A 26 21.95 0.30 31.68
N SER A 27 21.62 -0.90 32.18
CA SER A 27 21.35 -1.14 33.62
C SER A 27 22.58 -1.26 34.50
N ASP A 28 23.80 -1.04 33.97
CA ASP A 28 25.07 -1.09 34.71
C ASP A 28 25.42 -2.48 35.29
N VAL A 29 24.82 -3.53 34.73
CA VAL A 29 25.10 -4.91 35.08
C VAL A 29 26.20 -5.45 34.12
N PRO A 30 27.17 -6.21 34.59
CA PRO A 30 28.16 -6.87 33.71
C PRO A 30 27.44 -7.72 32.65
N PHE A 31 27.96 -7.70 31.44
CA PHE A 31 27.38 -8.49 30.34
C PHE A 31 27.49 -10.00 30.63
N ASP A 32 26.35 -10.66 30.67
CA ASP A 32 26.21 -12.12 30.78
C ASP A 32 25.43 -12.66 29.56
N GLU A 33 26.01 -13.58 28.84
CA GLU A 33 25.41 -14.19 27.65
C GLU A 33 24.15 -14.96 27.96
N LYS A 34 24.03 -15.61 29.13
CA LYS A 34 22.83 -16.34 29.54
C LYS A 34 21.67 -15.42 29.80
N GLU A 35 21.93 -14.29 30.44
CA GLU A 35 20.88 -13.26 30.67
C GLU A 35 20.49 -12.59 29.35
N CYS A 36 21.47 -12.26 28.49
CA CYS A 36 21.22 -11.69 27.18
C CYS A 36 20.40 -12.64 26.28
N ALA A 37 20.68 -13.95 26.32
CA ALA A 37 19.93 -14.96 25.56
C ALA A 37 18.43 -14.97 25.87
N LYS A 38 18.03 -14.71 27.12
CA LYS A 38 16.64 -14.65 27.55
C LYS A 38 15.88 -13.47 26.94
N LEU A 39 16.58 -12.44 26.48
CA LEU A 39 16.01 -11.22 25.89
C LEU A 39 15.80 -11.34 24.37
N ILE A 40 16.33 -12.42 23.77
CA ILE A 40 16.23 -12.66 22.32
C ILE A 40 14.89 -13.34 22.00
N HIS A 41 14.05 -12.67 21.24
CA HIS A 41 12.74 -13.23 20.83
C HIS A 41 12.90 -14.26 19.71
N GLY A 42 12.12 -15.36 19.77
CA GLY A 42 12.24 -16.52 18.89
C GLY A 42 11.99 -16.31 17.38
N GLY A 43 11.63 -15.09 16.96
CA GLY A 43 11.46 -14.74 15.54
C GLY A 43 12.72 -14.17 14.87
N ILE A 44 13.81 -14.04 15.61
CA ILE A 44 15.08 -13.52 15.10
C ILE A 44 15.77 -14.61 14.26
N LYS A 45 16.21 -14.24 13.05
CA LYS A 45 16.90 -15.17 12.13
C LYS A 45 18.41 -15.28 12.38
N VAL A 46 18.95 -14.32 13.11
CA VAL A 46 20.36 -14.21 13.43
C VAL A 46 20.67 -15.13 14.61
N SER A 47 21.84 -15.76 14.64
CA SER A 47 22.26 -16.61 15.75
C SER A 47 22.54 -15.79 17.02
N ASN A 48 22.35 -16.39 18.19
CA ASN A 48 22.67 -15.74 19.47
C ASN A 48 24.18 -15.33 19.52
N GLU A 49 25.05 -16.15 18.94
CA GLU A 49 26.48 -15.90 18.93
C GLU A 49 26.86 -14.62 18.17
N GLU A 50 26.21 -14.40 16.97
CA GLU A 50 26.43 -13.15 16.22
C GLU A 50 25.96 -11.93 16.99
N ILE A 51 24.87 -12.06 17.78
CA ILE A 51 24.38 -10.98 18.65
C ILE A 51 25.38 -10.73 19.79
N PHE A 52 25.90 -11.79 20.43
CA PHE A 52 26.88 -11.65 21.52
C PHE A 52 28.18 -11.05 21.02
N ASP A 53 28.67 -11.45 19.85
CA ASP A 53 29.90 -10.91 19.25
C ASP A 53 29.76 -9.41 18.92
N SER A 54 28.53 -8.94 18.62
CA SER A 54 28.26 -7.51 18.39
C SER A 54 28.39 -6.67 19.67
N ILE A 55 28.35 -7.30 20.85
CA ILE A 55 28.35 -6.67 22.18
C ILE A 55 29.64 -6.98 22.95
N ARG A 56 30.17 -8.20 22.81
CA ARG A 56 31.30 -8.71 23.56
C ARG A 56 32.54 -7.82 23.39
N GLY A 57 33.15 -7.46 24.49
CA GLY A 57 34.35 -6.62 24.51
C GLY A 57 34.13 -5.13 24.38
N PHE A 58 32.87 -4.70 24.39
CA PHE A 58 32.51 -3.26 24.39
C PHE A 58 31.93 -2.84 25.73
N GLU A 59 32.55 -1.84 26.35
CA GLU A 59 32.02 -1.16 27.53
C GLU A 59 31.34 0.13 27.13
N ILE A 60 30.19 0.38 27.76
CA ILE A 60 29.49 1.66 27.63
C ILE A 60 30.06 2.61 28.70
N LEU A 61 30.79 3.62 28.25
CA LEU A 61 31.31 4.65 29.16
C LEU A 61 30.18 5.42 29.87
N SER A 62 30.48 5.97 31.05
CA SER A 62 29.48 6.70 31.87
C SER A 62 28.77 7.83 31.10
N GLU A 63 29.53 8.62 30.31
CA GLU A 63 28.95 9.69 29.50
C GLU A 63 28.07 9.16 28.37
N GLN A 64 28.44 8.01 27.78
CA GLN A 64 27.62 7.38 26.74
C GLN A 64 26.34 6.84 27.34
N ARG A 65 26.41 6.17 28.49
CA ARG A 65 25.26 5.66 29.25
C ARG A 65 24.30 6.80 29.59
N PHE A 66 24.82 7.91 30.10
CA PHE A 66 24.04 9.10 30.40
C PHE A 66 23.28 9.62 29.17
N LYS A 67 23.98 9.82 28.05
CA LYS A 67 23.36 10.30 26.80
C LYS A 67 22.30 9.32 26.27
N MET A 68 22.59 8.03 26.27
CA MET A 68 21.69 6.99 25.76
C MET A 68 20.45 6.85 26.63
N SER A 69 20.60 6.91 27.96
CA SER A 69 19.47 6.86 28.89
C SER A 69 18.54 8.06 28.72
N HIS A 70 19.10 9.27 28.56
CA HIS A 70 18.29 10.46 28.29
C HIS A 70 17.59 10.42 26.93
N ALA A 71 18.26 9.95 25.87
CA ALA A 71 17.64 9.77 24.57
C ALA A 71 16.48 8.77 24.63
N LYS A 72 16.66 7.66 25.36
CA LYS A 72 15.63 6.65 25.59
C LYS A 72 14.42 7.24 26.34
N GLN A 73 14.65 7.93 27.46
CA GLN A 73 13.59 8.58 28.23
C GLN A 73 12.80 9.57 27.38
N HIS A 74 13.49 10.34 26.52
CA HIS A 74 12.83 11.26 25.61
C HIS A 74 11.96 10.53 24.56
N MET A 75 12.43 9.41 24.01
CA MET A 75 11.64 8.58 23.11
C MET A 75 10.41 7.99 23.80
N GLU A 76 10.54 7.51 25.03
CA GLU A 76 9.43 6.98 25.83
C GLU A 76 8.39 8.05 26.12
N LEU A 77 8.82 9.27 26.49
CA LEU A 77 7.94 10.42 26.70
C LEU A 77 7.18 10.81 25.43
N LEU A 78 7.87 10.87 24.28
CA LEU A 78 7.22 11.16 23.00
C LEU A 78 6.21 10.08 22.62
N SER A 79 6.52 8.80 22.89
CA SER A 79 5.60 7.69 22.66
C SER A 79 4.35 7.83 23.52
N SER A 80 4.48 8.17 24.80
CA SER A 80 3.35 8.43 25.69
C SER A 80 2.45 9.55 25.16
N TYR A 81 3.04 10.66 24.72
CA TYR A 81 2.27 11.77 24.13
C TYR A 81 1.55 11.36 22.85
N MET A 82 2.18 10.52 22.02
CA MET A 82 1.51 9.99 20.82
C MET A 82 0.30 9.15 21.19
N ASP A 83 0.40 8.29 22.20
CA ASP A 83 -0.70 7.43 22.66
C ASP A 83 -1.84 8.27 23.27
N GLU A 84 -1.52 9.32 24.04
CA GLU A 84 -2.50 10.25 24.58
C GLU A 84 -3.25 11.01 23.47
N ILE A 85 -2.52 11.55 22.49
CA ILE A 85 -3.10 12.24 21.33
C ILE A 85 -3.97 11.28 20.51
N GLU A 86 -3.52 10.05 20.29
CA GLU A 86 -4.30 9.05 19.56
C GLU A 86 -5.60 8.70 20.29
N THR A 87 -5.55 8.55 21.61
CA THR A 87 -6.73 8.32 22.45
C THR A 87 -7.74 9.47 22.30
N GLU A 88 -7.27 10.72 22.36
CA GLU A 88 -8.14 11.88 22.20
C GLU A 88 -8.70 11.99 20.77
N LEU A 89 -7.91 11.69 19.74
CA LEU A 89 -8.39 11.63 18.35
C LEU A 89 -9.54 10.62 18.19
N PHE A 90 -9.40 9.42 18.76
CA PHE A 90 -10.48 8.43 18.75
C PHE A 90 -11.71 8.89 19.53
N ARG A 91 -11.52 9.61 20.66
CA ARG A 91 -12.63 10.17 21.41
C ARG A 91 -13.40 11.23 20.60
N LEU A 92 -12.68 12.11 19.90
CA LEU A 92 -13.27 13.16 19.06
C LEU A 92 -13.94 12.60 17.79
N SER A 93 -13.45 11.45 17.29
CA SER A 93 -13.97 10.83 16.08
C SER A 93 -15.26 10.01 16.26
N ARG A 94 -15.73 9.82 17.51
CA ARG A 94 -16.93 9.02 17.80
C ARG A 94 -18.15 9.33 16.92
N PRO A 95 -18.45 10.59 16.56
CA PRO A 95 -19.56 10.87 15.65
C PRO A 95 -19.40 10.27 14.25
N TYR A 96 -18.19 9.88 13.87
CA TYR A 96 -17.80 9.34 12.57
C TYR A 96 -17.46 7.85 12.59
N ASP A 97 -17.65 7.16 13.72
CA ASP A 97 -17.27 5.75 13.92
C ASP A 97 -17.78 4.84 12.81
N GLU A 98 -19.03 5.01 12.37
CA GLU A 98 -19.62 4.19 11.31
C GLU A 98 -18.88 4.36 9.96
N VAL A 99 -18.52 5.58 9.62
CA VAL A 99 -17.79 5.89 8.39
C VAL A 99 -16.36 5.35 8.49
N ILE A 100 -15.70 5.54 9.65
CA ILE A 100 -14.35 5.05 9.91
C ILE A 100 -14.29 3.52 9.80
N LYS A 101 -15.22 2.81 10.46
CA LYS A 101 -15.34 1.34 10.36
C LYS A 101 -15.58 0.87 8.94
N ARG A 102 -16.41 1.58 8.19
CA ARG A 102 -16.70 1.26 6.79
C ARG A 102 -15.46 1.39 5.91
N ILE A 103 -14.73 2.50 6.03
CA ILE A 103 -13.47 2.71 5.29
C ILE A 103 -12.42 1.69 5.70
N SER A 104 -12.34 1.30 6.98
CA SER A 104 -11.35 0.33 7.47
C SER A 104 -11.52 -1.09 6.87
N ARG A 105 -12.70 -1.40 6.29
CA ARG A 105 -12.95 -2.67 5.58
C ARG A 105 -12.30 -2.72 4.20
N ILE A 106 -11.90 -1.59 3.65
CA ILE A 106 -11.12 -1.55 2.40
C ILE A 106 -9.75 -2.18 2.68
N ALA A 107 -9.33 -3.11 1.82
CA ALA A 107 -8.00 -3.71 1.97
C ALA A 107 -6.90 -2.66 2.05
N GLY A 108 -6.03 -2.79 3.03
CA GLY A 108 -4.92 -1.86 3.28
C GLY A 108 -5.24 -0.70 4.23
N PHE A 109 -6.51 -0.54 4.66
CA PHE A 109 -6.90 0.40 5.69
C PHE A 109 -7.01 -0.26 7.06
N THR A 110 -6.73 0.52 8.08
CA THR A 110 -7.04 0.26 9.50
C THR A 110 -7.97 1.36 9.99
N GLU A 111 -8.61 1.20 11.15
CA GLU A 111 -9.43 2.28 11.75
C GLU A 111 -8.62 3.56 11.94
N ARG A 112 -7.34 3.45 12.37
CA ARG A 112 -6.43 4.58 12.50
C ARG A 112 -6.20 5.30 11.16
N SER A 113 -5.93 4.57 10.08
CA SER A 113 -5.74 5.19 8.77
C SER A 113 -7.03 5.78 8.20
N ALA A 114 -8.18 5.15 8.46
CA ALA A 114 -9.49 5.67 8.10
C ALA A 114 -9.81 6.96 8.87
N LEU A 115 -9.50 7.01 10.17
CA LEU A 115 -9.61 8.20 11.00
C LEU A 115 -8.80 9.36 10.42
N PHE A 116 -7.53 9.13 10.05
CA PHE A 116 -6.69 10.17 9.44
C PHE A 116 -7.23 10.63 8.07
N VAL A 117 -7.82 9.75 7.28
CA VAL A 117 -8.49 10.17 6.03
C VAL A 117 -9.66 11.09 6.35
N ILE A 118 -10.54 10.72 7.28
CA ILE A 118 -11.71 11.54 7.67
C ILE A 118 -11.27 12.87 8.29
N SER A 119 -10.20 12.92 9.07
CA SER A 119 -9.67 14.16 9.63
C SER A 119 -9.18 15.14 8.56
N GLU A 120 -8.71 14.64 7.42
CA GLU A 120 -8.22 15.46 6.29
C GLU A 120 -9.35 15.91 5.33
N ILE A 121 -10.29 15.01 5.00
CA ILE A 121 -11.31 15.30 3.98
C ILE A 121 -12.67 15.64 4.56
N GLY A 122 -12.90 15.38 5.86
CA GLY A 122 -14.22 15.48 6.49
C GLY A 122 -15.14 14.32 6.10
N ALA A 123 -16.37 14.38 6.63
CA ALA A 123 -17.46 13.44 6.31
C ALA A 123 -18.52 14.05 5.40
N ASP A 124 -18.39 15.31 5.04
CA ASP A 124 -19.27 15.99 4.08
C ASP A 124 -18.59 16.07 2.71
N MET A 125 -19.05 15.25 1.79
CA MET A 125 -18.54 15.25 0.42
C MET A 125 -19.09 16.38 -0.44
N GLY A 126 -20.09 17.16 0.04
CA GLY A 126 -20.60 18.34 -0.64
C GLY A 126 -19.57 19.47 -0.80
N VAL A 127 -18.49 19.42 -0.01
CA VAL A 127 -17.34 20.34 -0.11
C VAL A 127 -16.57 20.14 -1.42
N PHE A 128 -16.66 18.97 -2.03
CA PHE A 128 -15.96 18.63 -3.27
C PHE A 128 -16.98 18.48 -4.41
N GLU A 129 -16.77 19.19 -5.51
CA GLU A 129 -17.63 19.11 -6.70
C GLU A 129 -17.71 17.68 -7.29
N SER A 130 -16.64 16.87 -7.10
CA SER A 130 -16.56 15.51 -7.61
C SER A 130 -15.41 14.72 -6.96
N ASP A 131 -15.44 13.39 -7.14
CA ASP A 131 -14.30 12.51 -6.82
C ASP A 131 -13.01 12.92 -7.51
N LYS A 132 -13.12 13.46 -8.74
CA LYS A 132 -11.96 13.97 -9.51
C LYS A 132 -11.38 15.22 -8.86
N HIS A 133 -12.24 16.11 -8.35
CA HIS A 133 -11.81 17.30 -7.62
C HIS A 133 -11.08 16.90 -6.31
N LEU A 134 -11.66 16.00 -5.51
CA LEU A 134 -11.01 15.46 -4.32
C LEU A 134 -9.66 14.81 -4.64
N CYS A 135 -9.57 13.97 -5.69
CA CYS A 135 -8.31 13.35 -6.11
C CYS A 135 -7.26 14.37 -6.57
N SER A 136 -7.67 15.47 -7.18
CA SER A 136 -6.79 16.57 -7.58
C SER A 136 -6.28 17.33 -6.36
N TRP A 137 -7.18 17.66 -5.43
CA TRP A 137 -6.85 18.30 -4.16
C TRP A 137 -5.87 17.44 -3.33
N ALA A 138 -6.08 16.12 -3.30
CA ALA A 138 -5.17 15.17 -2.65
C ALA A 138 -3.84 14.95 -3.40
N GLY A 139 -3.60 15.60 -4.54
CA GLY A 139 -2.37 15.46 -5.31
C GLY A 139 -2.17 14.10 -5.96
N LEU A 140 -3.23 13.34 -6.21
CA LEU A 140 -3.18 12.02 -6.84
C LEU A 140 -3.42 12.07 -8.36
N THR A 141 -3.61 13.25 -8.93
CA THR A 141 -3.71 13.47 -10.37
C THR A 141 -2.44 14.10 -10.93
N PRO A 142 -2.12 13.88 -12.22
CA PRO A 142 -1.03 14.58 -12.86
C PRO A 142 -1.28 16.09 -12.83
N ALA A 143 -0.25 16.87 -12.54
CA ALA A 143 -0.32 18.32 -12.70
C ALA A 143 -0.47 18.67 -14.19
N ASN A 144 -1.32 19.65 -14.48
CA ASN A 144 -1.53 20.14 -15.84
C ASN A 144 -0.34 21.03 -16.24
N ASN A 145 0.70 20.42 -16.78
CA ASN A 145 1.93 21.09 -17.18
C ASN A 145 2.05 21.01 -18.72
N GLU A 146 1.05 21.60 -19.39
CA GLU A 146 1.01 21.69 -20.85
C GLU A 146 1.24 23.15 -21.28
N SER A 147 2.13 23.34 -22.22
CA SER A 147 2.34 24.62 -22.89
C SER A 147 2.48 24.36 -24.38
N ALA A 148 1.70 25.07 -25.20
CA ALA A 148 1.67 24.94 -26.66
C ALA A 148 1.51 23.48 -27.15
N ASN A 149 0.51 22.74 -26.60
CA ASN A 149 0.22 21.32 -26.89
C ASN A 149 1.36 20.33 -26.58
N LYS A 150 2.42 20.76 -25.88
CA LYS A 150 3.48 19.86 -25.41
C LYS A 150 3.36 19.58 -23.92
N LYS A 151 3.19 18.30 -23.55
CA LYS A 151 3.22 17.85 -22.14
C LYS A 151 4.64 17.93 -21.60
N LYS A 152 4.91 18.89 -20.71
CA LYS A 152 6.23 19.07 -20.08
C LYS A 152 6.48 18.09 -18.95
N SER A 153 5.45 17.66 -18.20
CA SER A 153 5.59 16.74 -17.07
C SER A 153 4.29 16.02 -16.77
N THR A 154 4.39 14.74 -16.37
CA THR A 154 3.28 13.91 -15.84
C THR A 154 3.40 13.73 -14.32
N ARG A 155 4.21 14.54 -13.63
CA ARG A 155 4.34 14.47 -12.17
C ARG A 155 3.06 14.92 -11.51
N CYS A 156 2.67 14.22 -10.44
CA CYS A 156 1.56 14.66 -9.60
C CYS A 156 1.91 15.97 -8.89
N SER A 157 0.89 16.77 -8.57
CA SER A 157 1.06 18.01 -7.80
C SER A 157 1.68 17.74 -6.42
N LYS A 158 2.18 18.78 -5.75
CA LYS A 158 2.67 18.71 -4.38
C LYS A 158 1.55 18.81 -3.33
N ALA A 159 0.29 18.93 -3.78
CA ALA A 159 -0.89 18.94 -2.91
C ALA A 159 -1.04 17.63 -2.09
N GLY A 160 -1.88 17.68 -1.06
CA GLY A 160 -2.16 16.52 -0.20
C GLY A 160 -0.95 16.09 0.63
N GLN A 161 -0.32 17.04 1.33
CA GLN A 161 0.92 16.81 2.09
C GLN A 161 0.81 15.63 3.07
N TYR A 162 -0.31 15.47 3.74
CA TYR A 162 -0.57 14.41 4.72
C TYR A 162 -1.38 13.25 4.11
N LEU A 163 -2.44 13.55 3.39
CA LEU A 163 -3.34 12.56 2.82
C LEU A 163 -2.68 11.67 1.76
N LYS A 164 -1.88 12.26 0.86
CA LYS A 164 -1.22 11.50 -0.21
C LYS A 164 -0.25 10.44 0.28
N PRO A 165 0.70 10.72 1.21
CA PRO A 165 1.56 9.70 1.78
C PRO A 165 0.77 8.59 2.48
N LEU A 166 -0.27 8.95 3.23
CA LEU A 166 -1.15 8.00 3.92
C LEU A 166 -1.81 7.05 2.93
N LEU A 167 -2.44 7.57 1.88
CA LEU A 167 -3.10 6.75 0.85
C LEU A 167 -2.11 5.86 0.08
N ILE A 168 -0.88 6.33 -0.14
CA ILE A 168 0.19 5.51 -0.73
C ILE A 168 0.54 4.35 0.19
N GLN A 169 0.66 4.57 1.51
CA GLN A 169 0.90 3.51 2.49
C GLN A 169 -0.24 2.47 2.49
N CYS A 170 -1.48 2.94 2.52
CA CYS A 170 -2.66 2.07 2.42
C CYS A 170 -2.65 1.25 1.10
N ALA A 171 -2.32 1.90 -0.02
CA ALA A 171 -2.20 1.22 -1.31
C ALA A 171 -1.09 0.17 -1.32
N LEU A 172 0.07 0.45 -0.74
CA LEU A 172 1.17 -0.50 -0.60
C LEU A 172 0.79 -1.70 0.29
N ALA A 173 0.00 -1.49 1.33
CA ALA A 173 -0.54 -2.56 2.18
C ALA A 173 -1.57 -3.39 1.41
N ALA A 174 -2.49 -2.74 0.68
CA ALA A 174 -3.54 -3.40 -0.08
C ALA A 174 -3.01 -4.30 -1.18
N VAL A 175 -1.99 -3.88 -1.92
CA VAL A 175 -1.38 -4.70 -2.99
C VAL A 175 -0.62 -5.92 -2.47
N LYS A 176 -0.32 -5.96 -1.18
CA LYS A 176 0.27 -7.12 -0.49
C LYS A 176 -0.77 -8.01 0.19
N SER A 177 -2.03 -7.59 0.23
CA SER A 177 -3.10 -8.35 0.89
C SER A 177 -3.36 -9.66 0.16
N ARG A 178 -3.28 -10.78 0.92
CA ARG A 178 -3.65 -12.12 0.42
C ARG A 178 -5.16 -12.39 0.56
N LYS A 179 -5.82 -11.74 1.53
CA LYS A 179 -7.25 -11.94 1.80
C LYS A 179 -8.13 -11.29 0.74
N ASN A 180 -7.73 -10.12 0.24
CA ASN A 180 -8.45 -9.43 -0.82
C ASN A 180 -7.48 -9.02 -1.93
N PRO A 181 -7.36 -9.82 -3.01
CA PRO A 181 -6.38 -9.60 -4.08
C PRO A 181 -6.79 -8.54 -5.11
N TYR A 182 -7.95 -7.93 -5.00
CA TYR A 182 -8.48 -6.97 -5.97
C TYR A 182 -7.47 -5.88 -6.37
N TYR A 183 -6.92 -5.16 -5.39
CA TYR A 183 -5.93 -4.12 -5.66
C TYR A 183 -4.58 -4.68 -6.14
N ALA A 184 -4.20 -5.89 -5.70
CA ALA A 184 -2.99 -6.56 -6.18
C ALA A 184 -3.08 -6.89 -7.68
N ILE A 185 -4.22 -7.41 -8.14
CA ILE A 185 -4.46 -7.74 -9.55
C ILE A 185 -4.44 -6.46 -10.40
N LYS A 186 -5.16 -5.42 -9.98
CA LYS A 186 -5.16 -4.12 -10.68
C LYS A 186 -3.77 -3.49 -10.72
N TYR A 187 -3.06 -3.51 -9.60
CA TYR A 187 -1.69 -3.02 -9.53
C TYR A 187 -0.77 -3.73 -10.52
N ASN A 188 -0.80 -5.06 -10.57
CA ASN A 188 0.05 -5.84 -11.47
C ASN A 188 -0.23 -5.53 -12.94
N ARG A 189 -1.51 -5.37 -13.33
CA ARG A 189 -1.90 -4.94 -14.69
C ARG A 189 -1.37 -3.55 -15.03
N LEU A 190 -1.49 -2.61 -14.10
CA LEU A 190 -1.02 -1.24 -14.29
C LEU A 190 0.51 -1.14 -14.27
N ALA A 191 1.18 -1.87 -13.39
CA ALA A 191 2.63 -1.84 -13.23
C ALA A 191 3.36 -2.33 -14.48
N LYS A 192 2.85 -3.37 -15.17
CA LYS A 192 3.38 -3.86 -16.45
C LYS A 192 3.36 -2.77 -17.53
N ARG A 193 2.32 -1.92 -17.57
CA ARG A 193 2.12 -0.92 -18.62
C ARG A 193 2.70 0.46 -18.27
N ARG A 194 2.64 0.89 -17.00
CA ARG A 194 2.93 2.26 -16.57
C ARG A 194 4.10 2.37 -15.59
N GLY A 195 4.63 1.23 -15.12
CA GLY A 195 5.67 1.15 -14.10
C GLY A 195 5.13 1.24 -12.67
N ARG A 196 5.92 0.72 -11.71
CA ARG A 196 5.51 0.51 -10.30
C ARG A 196 5.05 1.78 -9.59
N LYS A 197 5.80 2.89 -9.72
CA LYS A 197 5.50 4.15 -9.04
C LYS A 197 4.17 4.76 -9.49
N LYS A 198 3.88 4.74 -10.80
CA LYS A 198 2.62 5.26 -11.34
C LYS A 198 1.45 4.34 -11.00
N ALA A 199 1.67 3.03 -10.96
CA ALA A 199 0.65 2.05 -10.58
C ALA A 199 0.17 2.25 -9.13
N ILE A 200 1.08 2.47 -8.17
CA ILE A 200 0.70 2.73 -6.77
C ILE A 200 -0.13 4.01 -6.63
N ILE A 201 0.24 5.09 -7.32
CA ILE A 201 -0.55 6.33 -7.31
C ILE A 201 -1.96 6.09 -7.88
N ALA A 202 -2.07 5.28 -8.94
CA ALA A 202 -3.37 4.93 -9.51
C ALA A 202 -4.23 4.11 -8.52
N ILE A 203 -3.64 3.17 -7.78
CA ILE A 203 -4.36 2.43 -6.72
C ILE A 203 -4.81 3.38 -5.60
N ALA A 204 -3.92 4.25 -5.11
CA ALA A 204 -4.26 5.25 -4.09
C ALA A 204 -5.41 6.16 -4.55
N ARG A 205 -5.41 6.57 -5.83
CA ARG A 205 -6.52 7.33 -6.42
C ARG A 205 -7.81 6.53 -6.45
N MET A 206 -7.78 5.25 -6.87
CA MET A 206 -8.98 4.39 -6.86
C MET A 206 -9.56 4.27 -5.46
N MET A 207 -8.70 4.12 -4.44
CA MET A 207 -9.14 4.06 -3.04
C MET A 207 -9.84 5.33 -2.61
N LEU A 208 -9.27 6.50 -2.93
CA LEU A 208 -9.87 7.78 -2.56
C LEU A 208 -11.20 8.02 -3.29
N THR A 209 -11.30 7.65 -4.58
CA THR A 209 -12.56 7.67 -5.33
C THR A 209 -13.61 6.76 -4.66
N SER A 210 -13.23 5.53 -4.26
CA SER A 210 -14.15 4.64 -3.53
C SER A 210 -14.61 5.26 -2.22
N ILE A 211 -13.71 5.86 -1.43
CA ILE A 211 -14.05 6.52 -0.17
C ILE A 211 -15.04 7.68 -0.41
N TYR A 212 -14.82 8.50 -1.45
CA TYR A 212 -15.74 9.57 -1.82
C TYR A 212 -17.16 9.05 -2.03
N HIS A 213 -17.34 8.01 -2.85
CA HIS A 213 -18.66 7.43 -3.12
C HIS A 213 -19.27 6.74 -1.91
N MET A 214 -18.46 6.02 -1.12
CA MET A 214 -18.90 5.38 0.11
C MET A 214 -19.46 6.39 1.12
N ILE A 215 -18.85 7.57 1.25
CA ILE A 215 -19.32 8.62 2.13
C ILE A 215 -20.57 9.30 1.52
N LEU A 216 -20.51 9.67 0.25
CA LEU A 216 -21.60 10.38 -0.44
C LEU A 216 -22.89 9.57 -0.46
N ASN A 217 -22.81 8.27 -0.78
CA ASN A 217 -23.96 7.39 -0.95
C ASN A 217 -24.27 6.59 0.33
N ASN A 218 -23.48 6.74 1.39
CA ASN A 218 -23.59 5.95 2.61
C ASN A 218 -23.56 4.42 2.38
N GLU A 219 -22.67 3.97 1.48
CA GLU A 219 -22.59 2.59 1.00
C GLU A 219 -21.30 1.87 1.45
N GLU A 220 -21.31 0.51 1.40
CA GLU A 220 -20.14 -0.31 1.64
C GLU A 220 -19.22 -0.34 0.41
N TRP A 221 -17.93 -0.64 0.63
CA TRP A 221 -16.98 -0.80 -0.45
C TRP A 221 -17.33 -2.00 -1.34
N LYS A 222 -17.80 -1.71 -2.54
CA LYS A 222 -18.15 -2.70 -3.55
C LYS A 222 -17.87 -2.12 -4.95
N PRO A 223 -16.64 -2.28 -5.49
CA PRO A 223 -16.35 -1.84 -6.84
C PRO A 223 -17.17 -2.60 -7.89
N ASP A 224 -17.71 -1.91 -8.89
CA ASP A 224 -18.55 -2.50 -9.94
C ASP A 224 -17.86 -3.64 -10.68
N ASP A 225 -16.55 -3.53 -10.86
CA ASP A 225 -15.74 -4.54 -11.57
C ASP A 225 -15.11 -5.60 -10.63
N TYR A 226 -15.57 -5.68 -9.35
CA TYR A 226 -14.98 -6.60 -8.38
C TYR A 226 -15.02 -8.04 -8.85
N GLU A 227 -16.20 -8.54 -9.26
CA GLU A 227 -16.39 -9.92 -9.73
C GLU A 227 -15.59 -10.21 -10.99
N ALA A 228 -15.59 -9.29 -11.94
CA ALA A 228 -14.82 -9.44 -13.18
C ALA A 228 -13.30 -9.45 -12.96
N ILE A 229 -12.82 -8.84 -11.88
CA ILE A 229 -11.39 -8.82 -11.53
C ILE A 229 -11.00 -10.07 -10.76
N ILE A 230 -11.83 -10.51 -9.81
CA ILE A 230 -11.54 -11.65 -8.93
C ILE A 230 -11.83 -12.97 -9.63
N HIS A 231 -12.93 -13.02 -10.39
CA HIS A 231 -13.38 -14.19 -11.15
C HIS A 231 -13.42 -13.88 -12.65
N PRO A 232 -12.27 -13.69 -13.30
CA PRO A 232 -12.26 -13.41 -14.74
C PRO A 232 -12.90 -14.59 -15.47
N SER A 233 -13.96 -14.32 -16.24
CA SER A 233 -14.51 -15.29 -17.18
C SER A 233 -13.37 -15.74 -18.10
N LYS A 234 -13.22 -17.05 -18.28
CA LYS A 234 -12.29 -17.56 -19.30
C LYS A 234 -12.75 -16.94 -20.62
N PRO A 235 -11.84 -16.36 -21.44
CA PRO A 235 -12.22 -15.95 -22.76
C PRO A 235 -12.82 -17.20 -23.43
N GLU A 236 -14.06 -17.09 -23.91
CA GLU A 236 -14.60 -18.10 -24.79
C GLU A 236 -13.57 -18.32 -25.87
N LYS A 237 -13.06 -19.54 -25.95
CA LYS A 237 -12.27 -19.94 -27.09
C LYS A 237 -13.27 -19.93 -28.25
N VAL A 238 -13.31 -18.84 -28.98
CA VAL A 238 -13.99 -18.83 -30.29
C VAL A 238 -13.31 -19.96 -31.03
N ALA A 239 -14.04 -21.08 -31.17
CA ALA A 239 -13.57 -22.14 -32.01
C ALA A 239 -13.39 -21.47 -33.38
N LEU A 240 -12.18 -21.54 -33.95
CA LEU A 240 -11.90 -21.10 -35.29
C LEU A 240 -12.62 -22.09 -36.23
N THR A 241 -13.95 -21.93 -36.33
CA THR A 241 -14.72 -22.57 -37.37
C THR A 241 -14.56 -21.76 -38.64
N LEU A 242 -14.57 -22.42 -39.76
CA LEU A 242 -14.47 -21.79 -41.09
C LEU A 242 -15.48 -20.65 -41.24
N ASP A 243 -16.69 -20.83 -40.74
CA ASP A 243 -17.74 -19.80 -40.77
C ASP A 243 -17.32 -18.54 -40.00
N ASN A 244 -16.73 -18.68 -38.82
CA ASN A 244 -16.24 -17.54 -38.03
C ASN A 244 -15.08 -16.82 -38.71
N VAL A 245 -14.22 -17.54 -39.44
CA VAL A 245 -13.12 -16.94 -40.21
C VAL A 245 -13.67 -16.16 -41.41
N ILE A 246 -14.64 -16.73 -42.13
CA ILE A 246 -15.29 -16.08 -43.29
C ILE A 246 -16.04 -14.84 -42.85
N GLN A 247 -16.78 -14.90 -41.72
CA GLN A 247 -17.47 -13.75 -41.13
C GLN A 247 -16.47 -12.65 -40.77
N PHE A 248 -15.39 -12.99 -40.07
CA PHE A 248 -14.34 -12.03 -39.70
C PHE A 248 -13.68 -11.37 -40.91
N LEU A 249 -13.37 -12.13 -41.96
CA LEU A 249 -12.81 -11.60 -43.19
C LEU A 249 -13.80 -10.67 -43.92
N GLY A 250 -15.09 -10.99 -43.88
CA GLY A 250 -16.16 -10.11 -44.39
C GLY A 250 -16.25 -8.78 -43.65
N GLU A 251 -16.18 -8.81 -42.32
CA GLU A 251 -16.18 -7.60 -41.46
C GLU A 251 -14.92 -6.73 -41.68
N GLN A 252 -13.80 -7.32 -42.07
CA GLN A 252 -12.56 -6.62 -42.44
C GLN A 252 -12.53 -6.09 -43.87
N GLY A 253 -13.61 -6.26 -44.63
CA GLY A 253 -13.75 -5.74 -46.00
C GLY A 253 -13.10 -6.61 -47.09
N ALA A 254 -12.93 -7.91 -46.85
CA ALA A 254 -12.47 -8.83 -47.85
C ALA A 254 -13.44 -8.89 -49.05
N ASP A 255 -12.88 -8.99 -50.25
CA ASP A 255 -13.65 -9.04 -51.47
C ASP A 255 -14.66 -10.20 -51.49
N PRO A 256 -15.95 -9.94 -51.86
CA PRO A 256 -17.00 -10.95 -51.87
C PRO A 256 -16.72 -12.17 -52.73
N GLU A 257 -15.93 -12.04 -53.84
CA GLU A 257 -15.56 -13.16 -54.68
C GLU A 257 -14.57 -14.08 -53.95
N THR A 258 -13.61 -13.50 -53.24
CA THR A 258 -12.62 -14.24 -52.42
C THR A 258 -13.30 -15.02 -51.30
N LEU A 259 -14.31 -14.46 -50.66
CA LEU A 259 -15.09 -15.13 -49.59
C LEU A 259 -15.90 -16.32 -50.16
N LYS A 260 -16.50 -16.20 -51.37
CA LYS A 260 -17.21 -17.30 -52.02
C LYS A 260 -16.28 -18.42 -52.43
N LEU A 261 -15.09 -18.13 -52.97
CA LEU A 261 -14.07 -19.10 -53.31
C LEU A 261 -13.60 -19.91 -52.09
N LEU A 262 -13.37 -19.25 -50.96
CA LEU A 262 -13.04 -19.91 -49.68
C LEU A 262 -14.16 -20.83 -49.22
N GLN A 263 -15.43 -20.42 -49.31
CA GLN A 263 -16.59 -21.24 -48.97
C GLN A 263 -16.68 -22.49 -49.85
N GLN A 264 -16.44 -22.37 -51.17
CA GLN A 264 -16.49 -23.49 -52.10
C GLN A 264 -15.35 -24.48 -51.91
N GLN A 265 -14.12 -24.00 -51.68
CA GLN A 265 -12.97 -24.87 -51.40
C GLN A 265 -13.12 -25.66 -50.11
N CYS A 266 -13.75 -25.07 -49.11
CA CYS A 266 -13.99 -25.74 -47.83
C CYS A 266 -15.11 -26.79 -47.93
N ALA A 267 -16.14 -26.58 -48.74
CA ALA A 267 -17.19 -27.56 -48.96
C ALA A 267 -16.68 -28.83 -49.65
N VAL A 268 -15.64 -28.72 -50.50
CA VAL A 268 -15.03 -29.84 -51.20
C VAL A 268 -14.15 -30.74 -50.30
N HIS A 269 -13.65 -30.20 -49.17
CA HIS A 269 -12.80 -30.98 -48.24
C HIS A 269 -13.57 -31.57 -47.04
N SER A 270 -14.87 -31.35 -46.95
CA SER A 270 -15.75 -31.86 -45.87
C SER A 270 -16.65 -33.02 -46.34
N GLY A 271 -16.48 -33.53 -47.57
CA GLY A 271 -17.06 -34.75 -48.13
C GLY A 271 -15.95 -35.78 -48.37
#